data_0bb5a8142484bb1b32cc43329dbfa832
#
_entry.id   0bb5a8142484bb1b32cc43329dbfa832
#
_cell.length_a   1.000
_cell.length_b   1.000
_cell.length_c   1.000
_cell.angle_alpha   90.00
_cell.angle_beta   90.00
_cell.angle_gamma   90.00
#
_symmetry.space_group_name_H-M   'P 1'
#
loop_
_entity.id
_entity.type
_entity.pdbx_description
1 polymer ?
#
loop_
_entity_poly.entity_id
_entity_poly.type
_entity_poly.pdbx_seq_one_letter_code
_entity_poly.pdbx_strand_id
1 'polypeptide(L)'
;MAIFSHFIFCSAKSQNPRNPSIRRPSRHFSLDSSQCRNDHLPTHHTLSGSWEQLTQNDADIILGAINEPPTSTEFSYRMLGMLENVFVVSPAHPLAKIDESLDPTLIGTHRAIVIGDTAKFSTGQTTNYLQEQERMVVYDFNHKLLALISGLGCGFMPRHIVEPYLKSGVLIAKQTTSSRQKDLAYLGWCNTSEGIASRWWREKILNSELIQHMYSYD
;
A
#
# COMPACT_ATOMS: atom_id res chain seq x y z
N MET A 1 17.15 2.06 -8.45
CA MET A 1 15.95 1.43 -9.04
C MET A 1 15.11 0.60 -8.03
N ALA A 2 15.28 0.76 -6.74
CA ALA A 2 14.60 -0.06 -5.71
C ALA A 2 13.64 0.72 -4.79
N ILE A 3 13.33 1.99 -5.09
CA ILE A 3 12.66 2.88 -4.12
C ILE A 3 11.14 2.88 -4.28
N PHE A 4 10.60 2.56 -5.45
CA PHE A 4 9.15 2.58 -5.70
C PHE A 4 8.43 1.26 -5.44
N SER A 5 9.14 0.16 -5.23
CA SER A 5 8.53 -1.16 -5.02
C SER A 5 7.82 -1.34 -3.66
N HIS A 6 7.93 -0.35 -2.76
CA HIS A 6 7.43 -0.45 -1.39
C HIS A 6 6.40 0.63 -1.02
N PHE A 7 6.11 1.58 -1.91
CA PHE A 7 5.16 2.66 -1.62
C PHE A 7 3.79 2.35 -2.24
N ILE A 8 2.93 1.73 -1.47
CA ILE A 8 1.50 1.65 -1.80
C ILE A 8 0.80 2.96 -1.41
N PHE A 9 1.38 3.71 -0.47
CA PHE A 9 0.84 4.98 0.00
C PHE A 9 1.95 5.99 0.24
N CYS A 10 1.87 7.10 -0.44
CA CYS A 10 2.68 8.28 -0.17
C CYS A 10 1.73 9.45 0.08
N SER A 11 1.79 10.04 1.24
CA SER A 11 1.19 11.34 1.49
C SER A 11 2.30 12.38 1.48
N ALA A 12 2.07 13.51 0.83
CA ALA A 12 2.98 14.63 0.85
C ALA A 12 2.21 15.86 1.30
N LYS A 13 2.72 16.54 2.31
CA LYS A 13 2.17 17.83 2.76
C LYS A 13 3.16 18.94 2.45
N SER A 14 2.69 19.97 1.79
CA SER A 14 3.43 21.22 1.63
C SER A 14 3.55 21.89 3.00
N GLN A 15 4.77 22.05 3.51
CA GLN A 15 4.98 22.72 4.78
C GLN A 15 4.72 24.23 4.63
N ASN A 16 3.82 24.74 5.49
CA ASN A 16 3.64 26.18 5.64
C ASN A 16 4.92 26.79 6.21
N PRO A 17 5.53 27.82 5.60
CA PRO A 17 6.82 28.38 6.00
C PRO A 17 6.85 29.04 7.41
N ARG A 18 5.76 28.96 8.17
CA ARG A 18 5.64 29.56 9.51
C ARG A 18 5.94 28.63 10.69
N ASN A 19 6.36 27.35 10.43
CA ASN A 19 6.70 26.44 11.54
C ASN A 19 8.12 25.87 11.39
N PRO A 20 9.12 26.35 12.15
CA PRO A 20 10.53 26.01 11.95
C PRO A 20 11.03 24.75 12.69
N SER A 21 10.17 23.87 13.19
CA SER A 21 10.57 22.81 14.15
C SER A 21 10.68 21.38 13.59
N ILE A 22 10.95 21.17 12.30
CA ILE A 22 11.07 19.81 11.76
C ILE A 22 12.52 19.51 11.31
N ARG A 23 13.11 18.48 11.94
CA ARG A 23 14.46 17.96 11.64
C ARG A 23 14.52 17.34 10.24
N ARG A 24 15.66 17.54 9.57
CA ARG A 24 15.98 17.01 8.23
C ARG A 24 15.87 15.49 8.17
N PRO A 25 15.16 14.91 7.18
CA PRO A 25 15.22 13.47 6.92
C PRO A 25 16.53 13.10 6.19
N SER A 26 16.97 11.87 6.43
CA SER A 26 18.17 11.26 5.87
C SER A 26 18.09 11.12 4.35
N ARG A 27 19.23 11.36 3.71
CA ARG A 27 19.50 11.27 2.26
C ARG A 27 19.03 9.95 1.67
N HIS A 28 18.10 9.97 0.71
CA HIS A 28 18.01 9.07 -0.46
C HIS A 28 16.76 9.30 -1.32
N PHE A 29 16.40 10.56 -1.52
CA PHE A 29 15.44 10.90 -2.57
C PHE A 29 16.06 12.03 -3.42
N SER A 30 16.84 11.66 -4.44
CA SER A 30 17.37 12.63 -5.41
C SER A 30 16.33 12.88 -6.49
N LEU A 31 15.38 13.73 -6.18
CA LEU A 31 14.63 14.48 -7.18
C LEU A 31 15.34 15.80 -7.37
N ASP A 32 15.37 16.26 -8.62
CA ASP A 32 15.95 17.53 -8.99
C ASP A 32 15.43 18.64 -8.05
N SER A 33 16.22 18.93 -7.02
CA SER A 33 15.87 19.82 -5.92
C SER A 33 15.85 21.30 -6.34
N SER A 34 16.12 21.57 -7.61
CA SER A 34 16.16 22.94 -8.12
C SER A 34 14.79 23.58 -8.33
N GLN A 35 13.72 22.77 -8.36
CA GLN A 35 12.37 23.25 -8.65
C GLN A 35 11.38 23.21 -7.47
N CYS A 36 11.67 22.52 -6.40
CA CYS A 36 10.79 22.45 -5.22
C CYS A 36 11.54 22.93 -3.97
N ARG A 37 11.29 24.17 -3.54
CA ARG A 37 11.80 24.73 -2.27
C ARG A 37 10.99 24.31 -1.04
N ASN A 38 10.07 23.36 -1.16
CA ASN A 38 9.24 22.89 -0.07
C ASN A 38 9.70 21.50 0.38
N ASP A 39 9.88 21.32 1.67
CA ASP A 39 10.19 20.02 2.28
C ASP A 39 8.94 19.11 2.16
N HIS A 40 8.92 18.24 1.17
CA HIS A 40 7.90 17.20 1.04
C HIS A 40 8.30 16.02 1.91
N LEU A 41 7.46 15.68 2.88
CA LEU A 41 7.64 14.50 3.73
C LEU A 41 6.70 13.40 3.24
N PRO A 42 7.22 12.35 2.58
CA PRO A 42 6.42 11.18 2.32
C PRO A 42 6.16 10.44 3.64
N THR A 43 4.90 10.13 3.90
CA THR A 43 4.47 9.32 5.03
C THR A 43 3.79 8.06 4.52
N HIS A 44 3.80 7.01 5.34
CA HIS A 44 3.20 5.73 4.99
C HIS A 44 1.91 5.53 5.77
N HIS A 45 0.82 5.30 5.04
CA HIS A 45 -0.50 5.00 5.59
C HIS A 45 -1.07 3.76 4.95
N THR A 46 -1.96 3.07 5.64
CA THR A 46 -2.57 1.83 5.19
C THR A 46 -4.08 1.88 5.28
N LEU A 47 -4.73 1.23 4.34
CA LEU A 47 -6.19 1.05 4.27
C LEU A 47 -6.96 2.38 4.36
N SER A 48 -7.92 2.47 5.29
CA SER A 48 -8.76 3.67 5.49
C SER A 48 -7.97 4.90 5.90
N GLY A 49 -6.82 4.71 6.56
CA GLY A 49 -5.94 5.80 6.98
C GLY A 49 -5.41 6.64 5.83
N SER A 50 -5.35 6.11 4.61
CA SER A 50 -4.90 6.88 3.43
C SER A 50 -5.89 7.97 3.05
N TRP A 51 -7.18 7.66 2.93
CA TRP A 51 -8.22 8.66 2.63
C TRP A 51 -8.42 9.64 3.79
N GLU A 52 -8.24 9.17 5.02
CA GLU A 52 -8.32 10.00 6.21
C GLU A 52 -7.30 11.13 6.18
N GLN A 53 -6.09 10.91 5.67
CA GLN A 53 -5.08 11.96 5.50
C GLN A 53 -5.54 13.11 4.59
N LEU A 54 -6.27 12.82 3.51
CA LEU A 54 -6.87 13.87 2.67
C LEU A 54 -8.03 14.58 3.38
N THR A 55 -8.94 13.82 3.99
CA THR A 55 -10.14 14.39 4.63
C THR A 55 -9.81 15.25 5.86
N GLN A 56 -8.73 14.91 6.57
CA GLN A 56 -8.23 15.71 7.70
C GLN A 56 -7.27 16.84 7.27
N ASN A 57 -7.05 16.99 5.96
CA ASN A 57 -6.08 17.94 5.41
C ASN A 57 -4.66 17.74 5.96
N ASP A 58 -4.30 16.48 6.26
CA ASP A 58 -2.97 16.08 6.72
C ASP A 58 -2.06 15.69 5.55
N ALA A 59 -2.62 15.47 4.36
CA ALA A 59 -1.90 15.23 3.11
C ALA A 59 -2.46 16.08 1.98
N ASP A 60 -1.60 16.56 1.09
CA ASP A 60 -1.98 17.25 -0.16
C ASP A 60 -2.26 16.24 -1.29
N ILE A 61 -1.57 15.08 -1.27
CA ILE A 61 -1.69 14.03 -2.28
C ILE A 61 -1.49 12.65 -1.64
N ILE A 62 -2.26 11.66 -2.08
CA ILE A 62 -2.10 10.26 -1.70
C ILE A 62 -1.97 9.40 -2.94
N LEU A 63 -1.09 8.39 -2.90
CA LEU A 63 -0.83 7.46 -3.99
C LEU A 63 -1.14 6.02 -3.57
N GLY A 64 -1.89 5.30 -4.39
CA GLY A 64 -2.16 3.88 -4.19
C GLY A 64 -3.20 3.58 -3.11
N ALA A 65 -4.05 4.56 -2.76
CA ALA A 65 -5.17 4.32 -1.86
C ALA A 65 -6.09 3.24 -2.45
N ILE A 66 -6.36 2.21 -1.69
CA ILE A 66 -7.37 1.19 -2.00
C ILE A 66 -8.68 1.53 -1.30
N ASN A 67 -9.75 0.85 -1.61
CA ASN A 67 -11.12 1.15 -1.19
C ASN A 67 -11.75 2.31 -1.98
N GLU A 68 -13.06 2.39 -1.88
CA GLU A 68 -13.81 3.45 -2.54
C GLU A 68 -13.47 4.82 -1.96
N PRO A 69 -13.21 5.81 -2.84
CA PRO A 69 -12.98 7.17 -2.41
C PRO A 69 -14.22 7.72 -1.67
N PRO A 70 -14.04 8.42 -0.55
CA PRO A 70 -15.15 9.07 0.12
C PRO A 70 -15.72 10.19 -0.75
N THR A 71 -17.04 10.41 -0.67
CA THR A 71 -17.71 11.47 -1.41
C THR A 71 -17.40 12.82 -0.77
N SER A 72 -16.68 13.70 -1.48
CA SER A 72 -16.36 15.06 -1.03
C SER A 72 -16.07 15.95 -2.23
N THR A 73 -16.29 17.25 -2.08
CA THR A 73 -15.88 18.29 -3.04
C THR A 73 -14.51 18.88 -2.73
N GLU A 74 -13.95 18.56 -1.57
CA GLU A 74 -12.68 19.11 -1.10
C GLU A 74 -11.45 18.44 -1.72
N PHE A 75 -11.62 17.25 -2.26
CA PHE A 75 -10.56 16.53 -2.97
C PHE A 75 -11.06 15.88 -4.25
N SER A 76 -10.13 15.59 -5.12
CA SER A 76 -10.35 14.84 -6.36
C SER A 76 -9.53 13.57 -6.36
N TYR A 77 -9.90 12.64 -7.20
CA TYR A 77 -9.17 11.38 -7.34
C TYR A 77 -9.19 10.88 -8.77
N ARG A 78 -8.22 10.03 -9.08
CA ARG A 78 -8.15 9.29 -10.34
C ARG A 78 -7.79 7.83 -10.07
N MET A 79 -8.51 6.93 -10.69
CA MET A 79 -8.17 5.52 -10.69
C MET A 79 -6.84 5.33 -11.43
N LEU A 80 -5.89 4.65 -10.80
CA LEU A 80 -4.60 4.29 -11.38
C LEU A 80 -4.67 2.95 -12.12
N GLY A 81 -5.49 2.02 -11.60
CA GLY A 81 -5.67 0.69 -12.11
C GLY A 81 -5.99 -0.32 -11.02
N MET A 82 -5.67 -1.58 -11.27
CA MET A 82 -5.89 -2.67 -10.33
C MET A 82 -4.58 -3.13 -9.72
N LEU A 83 -4.61 -3.38 -8.42
CA LEU A 83 -3.51 -4.00 -7.68
C LEU A 83 -3.82 -5.50 -7.55
N GLU A 84 -2.98 -6.33 -8.17
CA GLU A 84 -3.09 -7.79 -8.00
C GLU A 84 -2.48 -8.23 -6.67
N ASN A 85 -3.28 -8.98 -5.91
CA ASN A 85 -2.80 -9.64 -4.71
C ASN A 85 -2.72 -11.16 -4.95
N VAL A 86 -1.65 -11.76 -4.47
CA VAL A 86 -1.45 -13.21 -4.50
C VAL A 86 -1.37 -13.73 -3.07
N PHE A 87 -1.99 -14.89 -2.84
CA PHE A 87 -1.86 -15.58 -1.56
C PHE A 87 -0.53 -16.31 -1.51
N VAL A 88 0.28 -16.01 -0.51
CA VAL A 88 1.63 -16.55 -0.39
C VAL A 88 1.90 -17.19 0.96
N VAL A 89 2.77 -18.18 0.93
CA VAL A 89 3.26 -18.92 2.10
C VAL A 89 4.74 -19.22 1.95
N SER A 90 5.43 -19.42 3.06
CA SER A 90 6.78 -20.01 3.06
C SER A 90 6.73 -21.46 2.59
N PRO A 91 7.80 -22.00 1.92
CA PRO A 91 7.90 -23.41 1.57
C PRO A 91 7.76 -24.37 2.76
N ALA A 92 8.13 -23.93 3.96
CA ALA A 92 8.00 -24.71 5.18
C ALA A 92 6.56 -24.71 5.77
N HIS A 93 5.68 -23.84 5.28
CA HIS A 93 4.31 -23.72 5.78
C HIS A 93 3.47 -24.95 5.36
N PRO A 94 2.57 -25.47 6.21
CA PRO A 94 1.73 -26.63 5.87
C PRO A 94 0.94 -26.48 4.58
N LEU A 95 0.37 -25.29 4.31
CA LEU A 95 -0.38 -25.00 3.10
C LEU A 95 0.47 -25.06 1.80
N ALA A 96 1.80 -25.00 1.90
CA ALA A 96 2.68 -25.12 0.75
C ALA A 96 2.60 -26.48 0.04
N LYS A 97 2.29 -27.54 0.81
CA LYS A 97 2.24 -28.93 0.34
C LYS A 97 0.91 -29.34 -0.30
N ILE A 98 -0.08 -28.45 -0.26
CA ILE A 98 -1.42 -28.72 -0.81
C ILE A 98 -1.42 -28.23 -2.26
N ASP A 99 -1.66 -29.13 -3.21
CA ASP A 99 -1.66 -28.79 -4.65
C ASP A 99 -2.98 -28.19 -5.12
N GLU A 100 -4.07 -28.49 -4.45
CA GLU A 100 -5.40 -27.97 -4.77
C GLU A 100 -5.57 -26.49 -4.36
N SER A 101 -6.60 -25.85 -4.94
CA SER A 101 -7.00 -24.50 -4.55
C SER A 101 -7.47 -24.48 -3.09
N LEU A 102 -6.92 -23.56 -2.33
CA LEU A 102 -7.21 -23.43 -0.90
C LEU A 102 -8.58 -22.80 -0.67
N ASP A 103 -9.43 -23.47 0.10
CA ASP A 103 -10.69 -22.87 0.52
C ASP A 103 -10.51 -21.99 1.78
N PRO A 104 -11.44 -21.06 2.03
CA PRO A 104 -11.37 -20.17 3.19
C PRO A 104 -11.36 -20.91 4.53
N THR A 105 -12.06 -22.04 4.66
CA THR A 105 -12.13 -22.82 5.91
C THR A 105 -10.75 -23.35 6.28
N LEU A 106 -10.06 -23.91 5.29
CA LEU A 106 -8.70 -24.42 5.47
C LEU A 106 -7.72 -23.28 5.79
N ILE A 107 -7.81 -22.17 5.04
CA ILE A 107 -6.98 -20.98 5.32
C ILE A 107 -7.23 -20.48 6.75
N GLY A 108 -8.47 -20.49 7.20
CA GLY A 108 -8.88 -20.04 8.53
C GLY A 108 -8.26 -20.81 9.69
N THR A 109 -7.80 -22.04 9.47
CA THR A 109 -7.09 -22.84 10.49
C THR A 109 -5.64 -22.42 10.72
N HIS A 110 -5.12 -21.53 9.89
CA HIS A 110 -3.74 -21.04 9.96
C HIS A 110 -3.71 -19.55 10.29
N ARG A 111 -2.62 -19.12 10.95
CA ARG A 111 -2.43 -17.71 11.31
C ARG A 111 -2.34 -16.81 10.08
N ALA A 112 -3.17 -15.78 10.02
CA ALA A 112 -3.06 -14.73 9.00
C ALA A 112 -2.04 -13.67 9.42
N ILE A 113 -1.17 -13.28 8.50
CA ILE A 113 -0.33 -12.09 8.65
C ILE A 113 -1.06 -10.92 7.98
N VAL A 114 -1.47 -9.95 8.77
CA VAL A 114 -2.28 -8.81 8.32
C VAL A 114 -1.60 -7.47 8.63
N ILE A 115 -1.82 -6.46 7.79
CA ILE A 115 -1.36 -5.10 8.05
C ILE A 115 -2.45 -4.39 8.85
N GLY A 116 -2.05 -3.70 9.91
CA GLY A 116 -2.95 -2.86 10.69
C GLY A 116 -3.41 -1.65 9.89
N ASP A 117 -4.66 -1.24 10.06
CA ASP A 117 -5.15 0.03 9.53
C ASP A 117 -4.55 1.19 10.32
N THR A 118 -4.12 2.23 9.63
CA THR A 118 -3.59 3.45 10.25
C THR A 118 -4.66 4.52 10.50
N ALA A 119 -5.91 4.23 10.20
CA ALA A 119 -7.04 5.11 10.49
C ALA A 119 -7.17 5.39 11.99
N LYS A 120 -7.43 6.66 12.34
CA LYS A 120 -7.61 7.12 13.72
C LYS A 120 -9.05 7.45 14.05
N PHE A 121 -9.82 7.87 13.05
CA PHE A 121 -11.18 8.41 13.21
C PHE A 121 -12.25 7.59 12.52
N SER A 122 -11.89 6.77 11.54
CA SER A 122 -12.79 5.82 10.89
C SER A 122 -12.71 4.43 11.57
N THR A 123 -13.76 3.65 11.42
CA THR A 123 -13.72 2.23 11.83
C THR A 123 -12.62 1.52 11.05
N GLY A 124 -11.56 1.15 11.75
CA GLY A 124 -10.41 0.48 11.16
C GLY A 124 -10.85 -0.76 10.37
N GLN A 125 -10.41 -0.83 9.13
CA GLN A 125 -10.67 -1.97 8.27
C GLN A 125 -9.48 -2.92 8.33
N THR A 126 -9.75 -4.18 8.65
CA THR A 126 -8.74 -5.21 8.46
C THR A 126 -9.22 -6.09 7.31
N THR A 127 -8.44 -6.15 6.25
CA THR A 127 -8.79 -6.88 5.04
C THR A 127 -8.04 -8.21 4.95
N ASN A 128 -8.62 -9.17 4.23
CA ASN A 128 -7.95 -10.43 3.87
C ASN A 128 -7.68 -11.40 5.03
N TYR A 129 -8.59 -11.48 6.01
CA TYR A 129 -8.63 -12.56 6.99
C TYR A 129 -10.09 -12.96 7.28
N LEU A 130 -10.27 -14.16 7.83
CA LEU A 130 -11.59 -14.64 8.23
C LEU A 130 -11.90 -14.22 9.67
N GLN A 131 -13.19 -14.04 9.95
CA GLN A 131 -13.65 -13.83 11.32
C GLN A 131 -13.21 -15.03 12.16
N GLU A 132 -12.66 -14.79 13.37
CA GLU A 132 -12.09 -15.80 14.28
C GLU A 132 -10.75 -16.43 13.84
N GLN A 133 -10.21 -16.13 12.68
CA GLN A 133 -8.87 -16.57 12.29
C GLN A 133 -7.81 -15.95 13.21
N GLU A 134 -6.89 -16.78 13.72
CA GLU A 134 -5.71 -16.26 14.43
C GLU A 134 -4.94 -15.31 13.52
N ARG A 135 -4.57 -14.14 14.04
CA ARG A 135 -3.89 -13.11 13.25
C ARG A 135 -2.67 -12.55 13.95
N MET A 136 -1.63 -12.29 13.17
CA MET A 136 -0.48 -11.47 13.54
C MET A 136 -0.60 -10.14 12.81
N VAL A 137 -0.78 -9.06 13.55
CA VAL A 137 -0.86 -7.71 12.99
C VAL A 137 0.55 -7.15 12.89
N VAL A 138 0.92 -6.68 11.69
CA VAL A 138 2.21 -6.05 11.42
C VAL A 138 2.01 -4.62 10.93
N TYR A 139 3.08 -3.84 10.93
CA TYR A 139 3.01 -2.41 10.69
C TYR A 139 2.88 -2.06 9.19
N ASP A 140 3.61 -2.76 8.33
CA ASP A 140 3.68 -2.48 6.90
C ASP A 140 3.94 -3.75 6.07
N PHE A 141 4.05 -3.58 4.75
CA PHE A 141 4.33 -4.68 3.83
C PHE A 141 5.72 -5.30 3.99
N ASN A 142 6.72 -4.56 4.46
CA ASN A 142 8.05 -5.11 4.71
C ASN A 142 8.03 -6.07 5.89
N HIS A 143 7.39 -5.65 7.00
CA HIS A 143 7.20 -6.53 8.16
C HIS A 143 6.35 -7.74 7.81
N LYS A 144 5.30 -7.55 6.99
CA LYS A 144 4.47 -8.67 6.51
C LYS A 144 5.28 -9.64 5.67
N LEU A 145 6.09 -9.15 4.73
CA LEU A 145 6.96 -9.96 3.89
C LEU A 145 7.94 -10.79 4.73
N LEU A 146 8.62 -10.15 5.69
CA LEU A 146 9.55 -10.84 6.59
C LEU A 146 8.85 -11.93 7.42
N ALA A 147 7.66 -11.66 7.95
CA ALA A 147 6.88 -12.64 8.70
C ALA A 147 6.47 -13.83 7.84
N LEU A 148 6.05 -13.60 6.58
CA LEU A 148 5.70 -14.66 5.63
C LEU A 148 6.91 -15.50 5.24
N ILE A 149 8.06 -14.88 4.93
CA ILE A 149 9.31 -15.59 4.64
C ILE A 149 9.75 -16.46 5.83
N SER A 150 9.59 -15.95 7.04
CA SER A 150 9.90 -16.67 8.28
C SER A 150 8.91 -17.80 8.60
N GLY A 151 7.86 -18.00 7.79
CA GLY A 151 6.87 -19.05 8.00
C GLY A 151 5.94 -18.83 9.18
N LEU A 152 5.81 -17.59 9.68
CA LEU A 152 4.98 -17.27 10.86
C LEU A 152 3.47 -17.32 10.56
N GLY A 153 3.08 -17.46 9.31
CA GLY A 153 1.71 -17.57 8.85
C GLY A 153 1.56 -17.45 7.34
N CYS A 154 0.37 -17.09 6.89
CA CYS A 154 -0.01 -16.99 5.50
C CYS A 154 -0.72 -15.65 5.22
N GLY A 155 -0.85 -15.26 3.95
CA GLY A 155 -1.62 -14.05 3.62
C GLY A 155 -1.45 -13.56 2.20
N PHE A 156 -2.27 -12.59 1.85
CA PHE A 156 -2.23 -11.92 0.55
C PHE A 156 -1.17 -10.82 0.53
N MET A 157 -0.43 -10.74 -0.55
CA MET A 157 0.57 -9.71 -0.82
C MET A 157 0.43 -9.18 -2.24
N PRO A 158 0.70 -7.89 -2.50
CA PRO A 158 0.78 -7.38 -3.87
C PRO A 158 1.81 -8.17 -4.70
N ARG A 159 1.40 -8.62 -5.89
CA ARG A 159 2.25 -9.45 -6.76
C ARG A 159 3.60 -8.80 -7.03
N HIS A 160 3.62 -7.52 -7.37
CA HIS A 160 4.85 -6.79 -7.71
C HIS A 160 5.88 -6.77 -6.56
N ILE A 161 5.43 -6.86 -5.29
CA ILE A 161 6.32 -6.93 -4.12
C ILE A 161 6.92 -8.34 -3.99
N VAL A 162 6.11 -9.37 -4.19
CA VAL A 162 6.54 -10.76 -3.92
C VAL A 162 7.13 -11.46 -5.12
N GLU A 163 7.00 -10.93 -6.33
CA GLU A 163 7.48 -11.53 -7.57
C GLU A 163 8.96 -12.01 -7.51
N PRO A 164 9.92 -11.24 -6.98
CA PRO A 164 11.30 -11.71 -6.83
C PRO A 164 11.43 -12.92 -5.90
N TYR A 165 10.61 -12.99 -4.84
CA TYR A 165 10.61 -14.07 -3.86
C TYR A 165 9.91 -15.32 -4.36
N LEU A 166 8.91 -15.16 -5.24
CA LEU A 166 8.27 -16.28 -5.96
C LEU A 166 9.25 -16.89 -6.96
N LYS A 167 9.95 -16.05 -7.75
CA LYS A 167 10.96 -16.52 -8.73
C LYS A 167 12.13 -17.25 -8.07
N SER A 168 12.53 -16.82 -6.88
CA SER A 168 13.61 -17.46 -6.12
C SER A 168 13.16 -18.65 -5.27
N GLY A 169 11.86 -18.95 -5.19
CA GLY A 169 11.31 -20.04 -4.39
C GLY A 169 11.31 -19.78 -2.88
N VAL A 170 11.62 -18.57 -2.43
CA VAL A 170 11.57 -18.17 -1.01
C VAL A 170 10.13 -18.09 -0.50
N LEU A 171 9.19 -17.76 -1.40
CA LEU A 171 7.76 -17.85 -1.17
C LEU A 171 7.09 -18.68 -2.26
N ILE A 172 5.96 -19.27 -1.92
CA ILE A 172 5.11 -20.04 -2.83
C ILE A 172 3.76 -19.34 -2.95
N ALA A 173 3.33 -19.07 -4.19
CA ALA A 173 1.98 -18.60 -4.44
C ALA A 173 1.00 -19.76 -4.46
N LYS A 174 -0.13 -19.62 -3.80
CA LYS A 174 -1.22 -20.60 -3.77
C LYS A 174 -2.48 -20.01 -4.37
N GLN A 175 -3.19 -20.85 -5.12
CA GLN A 175 -4.53 -20.52 -5.59
C GLN A 175 -5.52 -20.59 -4.42
N THR A 176 -6.46 -19.66 -4.40
CA THR A 176 -7.53 -19.64 -3.40
C THR A 176 -8.88 -19.59 -4.08
N THR A 177 -9.90 -20.20 -3.51
CA THR A 177 -11.28 -20.11 -3.99
C THR A 177 -11.93 -18.76 -3.64
N SER A 178 -11.29 -17.96 -2.79
CA SER A 178 -11.73 -16.63 -2.43
C SER A 178 -11.42 -15.61 -3.54
N SER A 179 -12.41 -14.80 -3.91
CA SER A 179 -12.36 -13.90 -5.07
C SER A 179 -11.57 -12.60 -4.87
N ARG A 180 -11.01 -12.34 -3.69
CA ARG A 180 -10.41 -11.04 -3.38
C ARG A 180 -8.93 -10.96 -3.77
N GLN A 181 -8.66 -11.08 -5.07
CA GLN A 181 -7.29 -11.00 -5.61
C GLN A 181 -6.97 -9.65 -6.24
N LYS A 182 -7.94 -8.72 -6.34
CA LYS A 182 -7.77 -7.45 -7.03
C LYS A 182 -8.39 -6.31 -6.24
N ASP A 183 -7.60 -5.28 -5.99
CA ASP A 183 -8.05 -4.03 -5.39
C ASP A 183 -7.88 -2.90 -6.39
N LEU A 184 -8.86 -1.99 -6.49
CA LEU A 184 -8.73 -0.75 -7.25
C LEU A 184 -7.83 0.21 -6.48
N ALA A 185 -6.85 0.78 -7.17
CA ALA A 185 -5.92 1.75 -6.61
C ALA A 185 -6.18 3.15 -7.16
N TYR A 186 -6.07 4.14 -6.32
CA TYR A 186 -6.37 5.52 -6.63
C TYR A 186 -5.22 6.47 -6.28
N LEU A 187 -5.12 7.52 -7.08
CA LEU A 187 -4.41 8.74 -6.76
C LEU A 187 -5.45 9.77 -6.28
N GLY A 188 -5.27 10.32 -5.09
CA GLY A 188 -6.13 11.38 -4.56
C GLY A 188 -5.33 12.65 -4.27
N TRP A 189 -5.97 13.82 -4.39
CA TRP A 189 -5.35 15.12 -4.09
C TRP A 189 -6.37 16.13 -3.58
N CYS A 190 -5.91 17.06 -2.75
CA CYS A 190 -6.71 18.12 -2.20
C CYS A 190 -6.96 19.22 -3.23
N ASN A 191 -8.23 19.69 -3.39
CA ASN A 191 -8.60 20.74 -4.33
C ASN A 191 -8.31 22.15 -3.76
N THR A 192 -8.37 22.30 -2.45
CA THR A 192 -8.30 23.61 -1.76
C THR A 192 -6.87 24.06 -1.51
N SER A 193 -5.92 23.13 -1.46
CA SER A 193 -4.51 23.40 -1.16
C SER A 193 -3.58 23.06 -2.33
N GLU A 194 -4.08 23.03 -3.57
CA GLU A 194 -3.28 22.64 -4.72
C GLU A 194 -2.15 23.65 -5.00
N GLY A 195 -1.00 23.42 -4.35
CA GLY A 195 0.24 24.14 -4.61
C GLY A 195 0.91 23.68 -5.92
N ILE A 196 1.89 24.46 -6.39
CA ILE A 196 2.70 24.13 -7.60
C ILE A 196 3.33 22.74 -7.47
N ALA A 197 3.80 22.38 -6.27
CA ALA A 197 4.45 21.12 -6.00
C ALA A 197 3.48 19.93 -6.04
N SER A 198 2.27 20.05 -5.50
CA SER A 198 1.24 19.02 -5.56
C SER A 198 0.81 18.75 -7.00
N ARG A 199 0.64 19.80 -7.80
CA ARG A 199 0.35 19.68 -9.24
C ARG A 199 1.46 18.97 -9.99
N TRP A 200 2.73 19.35 -9.75
CA TRP A 200 3.90 18.74 -10.38
C TRP A 200 4.00 17.24 -10.02
N TRP A 201 3.82 16.89 -8.76
CA TRP A 201 3.81 15.50 -8.31
C TRP A 201 2.70 14.69 -8.98
N ARG A 202 1.48 15.23 -9.02
CA ARG A 202 0.34 14.60 -9.69
C ARG A 202 0.65 14.30 -11.15
N GLU A 203 1.18 15.27 -11.88
CA GLU A 203 1.57 15.09 -13.29
C GLU A 203 2.66 14.03 -13.44
N LYS A 204 3.68 14.05 -12.60
CA LYS A 204 4.76 13.06 -12.62
C LYS A 204 4.25 11.65 -12.33
N ILE A 205 3.37 11.48 -11.36
CA ILE A 205 2.78 10.18 -11.00
C ILE A 205 1.94 9.66 -12.17
N LEU A 206 1.06 10.49 -12.74
CA LEU A 206 0.15 10.10 -13.82
C LEU A 206 0.88 9.76 -15.13
N ASN A 207 2.05 10.35 -15.37
CA ASN A 207 2.88 10.11 -16.56
C ASN A 207 4.02 9.10 -16.30
N SER A 208 4.07 8.47 -15.12
CA SER A 208 5.12 7.52 -14.78
C SER A 208 4.80 6.14 -15.36
N GLU A 209 5.63 5.63 -16.26
CA GLU A 209 5.54 4.27 -16.79
C GLU A 209 5.62 3.22 -15.67
N LEU A 210 6.43 3.48 -14.64
CA LEU A 210 6.54 2.59 -13.49
C LEU A 210 5.20 2.47 -12.74
N ILE A 211 4.53 3.59 -12.50
CA ILE A 211 3.22 3.63 -11.83
C ILE A 211 2.17 2.92 -12.69
N GLN A 212 2.16 3.18 -13.99
CA GLN A 212 1.27 2.51 -14.93
C GLN A 212 1.52 0.99 -14.91
N HIS A 213 2.77 0.55 -14.92
CA HIS A 213 3.11 -0.87 -14.86
C HIS A 213 2.73 -1.54 -13.53
N MET A 214 2.83 -0.83 -12.40
CA MET A 214 2.45 -1.36 -11.08
C MET A 214 0.95 -1.64 -10.95
N TYR A 215 0.13 -0.86 -11.65
CA TYR A 215 -1.34 -0.92 -11.57
C TYR A 215 -2.00 -1.35 -12.87
N SER A 216 -1.23 -1.63 -13.95
CA SER A 216 -1.78 -2.16 -15.18
C SER A 216 -1.86 -3.68 -15.14
N TYR A 217 -2.89 -4.20 -15.73
CA TYR A 217 -3.08 -5.61 -16.06
C TYR A 217 -2.92 -5.82 -17.56
N ASP A 218 -2.02 -6.68 -17.90
CA ASP A 218 -2.11 -7.47 -19.13
C ASP A 218 -2.87 -8.76 -18.85
#